data_cf221d77e06f5fe0be28b1bfc7fac97a
#
_entry.id   cf221d77e06f5fe0be28b1bfc7fac97a
#
_cell.length_a   1.000
_cell.length_b   1.000
_cell.length_c   1.000
_cell.angle_alpha   90.00
_cell.angle_beta   90.00
_cell.angle_gamma   90.00
#
_symmetry.space_group_name_H-M   'P 1'
#
loop_
_entity.id
_entity.type
_entity.pdbx_description
1 polymer ?
#
loop_
_entity_poly.entity_id
_entity_poly.type
_entity_poly.pdbx_seq_one_letter_code
_entity_poly.pdbx_strand_id
1 'polypeptide(L)'
;ECIEYTTCEKAGTKVYLAVDGQYAGCILITDEVKPDSKKAISDLKHIGVEKTVMLTGDDEKIGKSVAEELQLDKYYAQLLPDQKVEKVELLDSKKRPGSKLAFVGDGINDAPVLARADVGIAMGGLGSDAAIEAADVVLMTDEPSKLVDAIEVAKATKQIVMQNIVIALGIKSVFLILGALGIVGMWEAVFGDVGVTIIAVLNAMR
;
A
#
# COMPACT_ATOMS: atom_id res chain seq x y z
N GLU A 1 -2.30 42.51 -25.38
CA GLU A 1 -2.42 42.12 -26.79
C GLU A 1 -2.90 40.66 -26.83
N CYS A 2 -3.98 40.41 -27.60
CA CYS A 2 -4.47 39.05 -27.80
C CYS A 2 -3.63 38.41 -28.92
N ILE A 3 -2.90 37.35 -28.61
CA ILE A 3 -2.16 36.58 -29.57
C ILE A 3 -3.07 35.44 -30.06
N GLU A 4 -3.31 35.36 -31.36
CA GLU A 4 -4.01 34.23 -31.97
C GLU A 4 -3.16 32.95 -31.82
N TYR A 5 -3.72 31.88 -31.26
CA TYR A 5 -3.04 30.62 -31.05
C TYR A 5 -3.88 29.42 -31.51
N THR A 6 -3.21 28.37 -31.89
CA THR A 6 -3.84 27.11 -32.24
C THR A 6 -4.05 26.27 -30.98
N THR A 7 -5.28 25.87 -30.67
CA THR A 7 -5.59 25.02 -29.53
C THR A 7 -5.05 23.61 -29.74
N CYS A 8 -4.27 23.13 -28.77
CA CYS A 8 -3.88 21.72 -28.73
C CYS A 8 -5.03 20.88 -28.12
N GLU A 9 -5.56 19.91 -28.87
CA GLU A 9 -6.70 19.10 -28.43
C GLU A 9 -6.33 17.92 -27.51
N LYS A 10 -5.03 17.62 -27.38
CA LYS A 10 -4.56 16.53 -26.53
C LYS A 10 -4.78 16.82 -25.04
N ALA A 11 -5.08 15.78 -24.27
CA ALA A 11 -5.20 15.87 -22.81
C ALA A 11 -3.82 16.11 -22.15
N GLY A 12 -3.74 16.99 -21.16
CA GLY A 12 -2.51 17.32 -20.45
C GLY A 12 -2.42 18.81 -20.13
N THR A 13 -1.42 19.19 -19.34
CA THR A 13 -1.11 20.59 -19.04
C THR A 13 -0.46 21.25 -20.25
N LYS A 14 -1.05 22.34 -20.74
CA LYS A 14 -0.64 23.02 -21.96
C LYS A 14 0.09 24.30 -21.62
N VAL A 15 1.32 24.45 -22.07
CA VAL A 15 2.10 25.68 -21.98
C VAL A 15 2.24 26.27 -23.38
N TYR A 16 1.56 27.38 -23.62
CA TYR A 16 1.63 28.09 -24.89
C TYR A 16 2.82 29.04 -24.89
N LEU A 17 3.63 29.01 -25.94
CA LEU A 17 4.79 29.83 -26.11
C LEU A 17 4.54 30.92 -27.15
N ALA A 18 4.97 32.12 -26.83
CA ALA A 18 4.99 33.23 -27.77
C ALA A 18 6.38 33.87 -27.77
N VAL A 19 6.89 34.21 -28.96
CA VAL A 19 8.17 34.88 -29.17
C VAL A 19 7.87 36.14 -30.02
N ASP A 20 8.37 37.28 -29.58
CA ASP A 20 8.17 38.57 -30.24
C ASP A 20 6.68 38.88 -30.57
N GLY A 21 5.76 38.49 -29.65
CA GLY A 21 4.34 38.71 -29.83
C GLY A 21 3.63 37.77 -30.82
N GLN A 22 4.33 36.75 -31.34
CA GLN A 22 3.75 35.72 -32.21
C GLN A 22 3.72 34.37 -31.52
N TYR A 23 2.68 33.58 -31.78
CA TYR A 23 2.56 32.21 -31.29
C TYR A 23 3.66 31.33 -31.89
N ALA A 24 4.50 30.77 -31.04
CA ALA A 24 5.64 29.94 -31.45
C ALA A 24 5.33 28.42 -31.30
N GLY A 25 4.41 28.03 -30.42
CA GLY A 25 4.08 26.63 -30.22
C GLY A 25 3.40 26.35 -28.88
N CYS A 26 3.09 25.07 -28.66
CA CYS A 26 2.55 24.55 -27.41
C CYS A 26 3.41 23.40 -26.91
N ILE A 27 3.84 23.48 -25.66
CA ILE A 27 4.43 22.35 -24.95
C ILE A 27 3.30 21.64 -24.20
N LEU A 28 3.14 20.35 -24.46
CA LEU A 28 2.21 19.50 -23.75
C LEU A 28 2.97 18.71 -22.68
N ILE A 29 2.60 18.91 -21.43
CA ILE A 29 3.11 18.14 -20.29
C ILE A 29 2.05 17.10 -19.95
N THR A 30 2.41 15.83 -20.06
CA THR A 30 1.55 14.70 -19.71
C THR A 30 2.29 13.80 -18.74
N ASP A 31 1.60 13.36 -17.71
CA ASP A 31 2.12 12.31 -16.85
C ASP A 31 1.99 10.95 -17.55
N GLU A 32 3.01 10.12 -17.41
CA GLU A 32 2.99 8.75 -17.89
C GLU A 32 2.78 7.79 -16.72
N VAL A 33 1.93 6.79 -16.96
CA VAL A 33 1.77 5.68 -16.02
C VAL A 33 3.07 4.87 -15.96
N LYS A 34 3.57 4.60 -14.77
CA LYS A 34 4.80 3.82 -14.60
C LYS A 34 4.67 2.45 -15.27
N PRO A 35 5.71 1.97 -15.97
CA PRO A 35 5.61 0.75 -16.78
C PRO A 35 5.21 -0.51 -16.01
N ASP A 36 5.55 -0.59 -14.72
CA ASP A 36 5.23 -1.71 -13.85
C ASP A 36 3.85 -1.62 -13.18
N SER A 37 3.19 -0.44 -13.21
CA SER A 37 1.91 -0.22 -12.52
C SER A 37 0.80 -1.19 -12.95
N LYS A 38 0.66 -1.43 -14.24
CA LYS A 38 -0.36 -2.34 -14.76
C LYS A 38 -0.14 -3.78 -14.28
N LYS A 39 1.13 -4.22 -14.28
CA LYS A 39 1.50 -5.54 -13.77
C LYS A 39 1.25 -5.60 -12.27
N ALA A 40 1.68 -4.58 -11.52
CA ALA A 40 1.47 -4.51 -10.08
C ALA A 40 -0.01 -4.63 -9.69
N ILE A 41 -0.92 -3.90 -10.37
CA ILE A 41 -2.37 -3.99 -10.13
C ILE A 41 -2.91 -5.41 -10.43
N SER A 42 -2.46 -6.03 -11.52
CA SER A 42 -2.83 -7.41 -11.85
C SER A 42 -2.36 -8.39 -10.77
N ASP A 43 -1.11 -8.28 -10.35
CA ASP A 43 -0.52 -9.16 -9.34
C ASP A 43 -1.18 -8.95 -7.95
N LEU A 44 -1.54 -7.72 -7.59
CA LEU A 44 -2.31 -7.43 -6.38
C LEU A 44 -3.67 -8.17 -6.37
N LYS A 45 -4.38 -8.18 -7.50
CA LYS A 45 -5.64 -8.93 -7.62
C LYS A 45 -5.40 -10.44 -7.48
N HIS A 46 -4.33 -10.97 -8.06
CA HIS A 46 -3.96 -12.38 -7.94
C HIS A 46 -3.63 -12.81 -6.51
N ILE A 47 -2.97 -11.96 -5.72
CA ILE A 47 -2.65 -12.26 -4.31
C ILE A 47 -3.83 -12.01 -3.36
N GLY A 48 -5.01 -11.62 -3.90
CA GLY A 48 -6.28 -11.55 -3.16
C GLY A 48 -6.69 -10.16 -2.69
N VAL A 49 -6.16 -9.09 -3.32
CA VAL A 49 -6.74 -7.75 -3.16
C VAL A 49 -8.09 -7.71 -3.88
N GLU A 50 -9.16 -7.51 -3.10
CA GLU A 50 -10.53 -7.59 -3.60
C GLU A 50 -10.92 -6.38 -4.44
N LYS A 51 -10.35 -5.20 -4.16
CA LYS A 51 -10.73 -3.95 -4.80
C LYS A 51 -9.57 -2.97 -4.86
N THR A 52 -9.38 -2.42 -6.05
CA THR A 52 -8.39 -1.38 -6.34
C THR A 52 -9.09 -0.07 -6.66
N VAL A 53 -8.74 1.01 -5.96
CA VAL A 53 -9.39 2.32 -6.10
C VAL A 53 -8.33 3.39 -6.24
N MET A 54 -8.48 4.29 -7.20
CA MET A 54 -7.61 5.46 -7.35
C MET A 54 -8.31 6.72 -6.83
N LEU A 55 -7.56 7.52 -6.07
CA LEU A 55 -7.96 8.86 -5.63
C LEU A 55 -6.97 9.87 -6.22
N THR A 56 -7.44 10.73 -7.11
CA THR A 56 -6.59 11.74 -7.75
C THR A 56 -7.18 13.13 -7.71
N GLY A 57 -6.30 14.15 -7.67
CA GLY A 57 -6.68 15.54 -7.86
C GLY A 57 -6.82 15.96 -9.32
N ASP A 58 -6.41 15.10 -10.26
CA ASP A 58 -6.41 15.36 -11.68
C ASP A 58 -7.83 15.47 -12.26
N ASP A 59 -7.89 15.99 -13.50
CA ASP A 59 -9.14 16.10 -14.25
C ASP A 59 -9.79 14.72 -14.47
N GLU A 60 -11.13 14.72 -14.52
CA GLU A 60 -11.97 13.51 -14.69
C GLU A 60 -11.57 12.69 -15.91
N LYS A 61 -11.20 13.34 -17.04
CA LYS A 61 -10.79 12.64 -18.25
C LYS A 61 -9.47 11.91 -18.09
N ILE A 62 -8.52 12.52 -17.38
CA ILE A 62 -7.21 11.93 -17.09
C ILE A 62 -7.40 10.75 -16.12
N GLY A 63 -8.11 10.98 -15.02
CA GLY A 63 -8.41 9.95 -14.04
C GLY A 63 -9.10 8.74 -14.64
N LYS A 64 -10.08 8.96 -15.52
CA LYS A 64 -10.76 7.89 -16.23
C LYS A 64 -9.83 7.09 -17.14
N SER A 65 -9.01 7.79 -17.94
CA SER A 65 -8.06 7.13 -18.87
C SER A 65 -7.06 6.24 -18.13
N VAL A 66 -6.49 6.75 -17.04
CA VAL A 66 -5.55 6.00 -16.19
C VAL A 66 -6.22 4.81 -15.53
N ALA A 67 -7.44 4.98 -15.02
CA ALA A 67 -8.18 3.90 -14.38
C ALA A 67 -8.53 2.76 -15.37
N GLU A 68 -8.90 3.09 -16.60
CA GLU A 68 -9.16 2.12 -17.66
C GLU A 68 -7.87 1.40 -18.08
N GLU A 69 -6.76 2.12 -18.26
CA GLU A 69 -5.46 1.57 -18.63
C GLU A 69 -4.94 0.58 -17.58
N LEU A 70 -5.04 0.94 -16.29
CA LEU A 70 -4.63 0.12 -15.16
C LEU A 70 -5.65 -0.94 -14.76
N GLN A 71 -6.83 -0.95 -15.37
CA GLN A 71 -7.93 -1.86 -15.04
C GLN A 71 -8.34 -1.80 -13.56
N LEU A 72 -8.42 -0.57 -13.02
CA LEU A 72 -8.86 -0.34 -11.65
C LEU A 72 -10.37 -0.58 -11.51
N ASP A 73 -10.79 -1.02 -10.33
CA ASP A 73 -12.21 -1.30 -10.06
C ASP A 73 -13.02 -0.01 -9.87
N LYS A 74 -12.36 1.07 -9.41
CA LYS A 74 -12.98 2.36 -9.21
C LYS A 74 -11.95 3.48 -9.22
N TYR A 75 -12.40 4.69 -9.56
CA TYR A 75 -11.61 5.90 -9.40
C TYR A 75 -12.47 7.05 -8.90
N TYR A 76 -11.83 8.05 -8.32
CA TYR A 76 -12.40 9.32 -7.98
C TYR A 76 -11.39 10.40 -8.39
N ALA A 77 -11.83 11.34 -9.19
CA ALA A 77 -11.01 12.42 -9.75
C ALA A 77 -11.40 13.77 -9.16
N GLN A 78 -10.63 14.80 -9.46
CA GLN A 78 -10.84 16.19 -9.01
C GLN A 78 -10.96 16.34 -7.49
N LEU A 79 -10.29 15.51 -6.72
CA LEU A 79 -10.35 15.52 -5.27
C LEU A 79 -9.38 16.55 -4.69
N LEU A 80 -9.87 17.38 -3.79
CA LEU A 80 -9.04 18.18 -2.88
C LEU A 80 -8.47 17.28 -1.77
N PRO A 81 -7.39 17.67 -1.09
CA PRO A 81 -6.78 16.84 -0.03
C PRO A 81 -7.78 16.39 1.04
N ASP A 82 -8.65 17.29 1.53
CA ASP A 82 -9.66 16.96 2.53
C ASP A 82 -10.69 15.96 2.01
N GLN A 83 -11.06 16.09 0.73
CA GLN A 83 -11.98 15.15 0.08
C GLN A 83 -11.37 13.75 -0.11
N LYS A 84 -10.05 13.64 -0.27
CA LYS A 84 -9.38 12.34 -0.28
C LYS A 84 -9.56 11.62 1.06
N VAL A 85 -9.41 12.33 2.18
CA VAL A 85 -9.65 11.78 3.53
C VAL A 85 -11.08 11.29 3.67
N GLU A 86 -12.08 12.12 3.32
CA GLU A 86 -13.49 11.71 3.36
C GLU A 86 -13.78 10.47 2.51
N LYS A 87 -13.13 10.35 1.33
CA LYS A 87 -13.29 9.18 0.46
C LYS A 87 -12.70 7.92 1.08
N VAL A 88 -11.54 8.02 1.73
CA VAL A 88 -10.92 6.90 2.45
C VAL A 88 -11.80 6.47 3.61
N GLU A 89 -12.32 7.38 4.42
CA GLU A 89 -13.26 7.08 5.50
C GLU A 89 -14.55 6.41 4.99
N LEU A 90 -15.08 6.88 3.86
CA LEU A 90 -16.24 6.28 3.20
C LEU A 90 -15.94 4.86 2.69
N LEU A 91 -14.76 4.63 2.12
CA LEU A 91 -14.33 3.32 1.66
C LEU A 91 -14.12 2.37 2.84
N ASP A 92 -13.51 2.88 3.92
CA ASP A 92 -13.32 2.13 5.16
C ASP A 92 -14.64 1.68 5.77
N SER A 93 -15.63 2.57 5.86
CA SER A 93 -16.96 2.23 6.39
C SER A 93 -17.73 1.18 5.57
N LYS A 94 -17.38 1.02 4.29
CA LYS A 94 -18.02 0.09 3.35
C LYS A 94 -17.24 -1.20 3.12
N LYS A 95 -16.09 -1.37 3.78
CA LYS A 95 -15.31 -2.60 3.66
C LYS A 95 -16.02 -3.78 4.30
N ARG A 96 -15.71 -4.99 3.87
CA ARG A 96 -16.24 -6.20 4.48
C ARG A 96 -15.69 -6.39 5.89
N PRO A 97 -16.47 -6.97 6.81
CA PRO A 97 -15.97 -7.33 8.13
C PRO A 97 -14.69 -8.20 8.02
N GLY A 98 -13.62 -7.79 8.70
CA GLY A 98 -12.34 -8.50 8.68
C GLY A 98 -11.40 -8.15 7.53
N SER A 99 -11.82 -7.37 6.52
CA SER A 99 -10.92 -6.82 5.52
C SER A 99 -10.22 -5.54 6.02
N LYS A 100 -9.09 -5.22 5.40
CA LYS A 100 -8.28 -4.05 5.70
C LYS A 100 -8.20 -3.13 4.49
N LEU A 101 -8.21 -1.84 4.73
CA LEU A 101 -8.01 -0.81 3.74
C LEU A 101 -6.56 -0.33 3.82
N ALA A 102 -5.80 -0.53 2.74
CA ALA A 102 -4.47 0.06 2.59
C ALA A 102 -4.56 1.29 1.68
N PHE A 103 -3.89 2.36 2.06
CA PHE A 103 -3.70 3.54 1.22
C PHE A 103 -2.23 3.68 0.86
N VAL A 104 -1.96 3.89 -0.42
CA VAL A 104 -0.60 4.08 -0.95
C VAL A 104 -0.48 5.51 -1.46
N GLY A 105 0.49 6.25 -0.96
CA GLY A 105 0.76 7.62 -1.36
C GLY A 105 2.25 7.94 -1.35
N ASP A 106 2.66 9.00 -2.05
CA ASP A 106 4.06 9.39 -2.22
C ASP A 106 4.36 10.82 -1.69
N GLY A 107 3.33 11.58 -1.39
CA GLY A 107 3.43 13.01 -1.14
C GLY A 107 3.10 13.49 0.25
N ILE A 108 3.57 14.71 0.56
CA ILE A 108 3.24 15.47 1.79
C ILE A 108 1.72 15.61 1.95
N ASN A 109 1.02 15.82 0.83
CA ASN A 109 -0.42 16.05 0.81
C ASN A 109 -1.22 14.79 1.17
N ASP A 110 -0.61 13.62 1.11
CA ASP A 110 -1.25 12.34 1.40
C ASP A 110 -1.03 11.88 2.86
N ALA A 111 -0.18 12.56 3.64
CA ALA A 111 0.08 12.22 5.04
C ALA A 111 -1.20 12.11 5.90
N PRO A 112 -2.19 13.04 5.81
CA PRO A 112 -3.46 12.90 6.54
C PRO A 112 -4.28 11.68 6.11
N VAL A 113 -4.15 11.27 4.84
CA VAL A 113 -4.88 10.13 4.27
C VAL A 113 -4.20 8.82 4.70
N LEU A 114 -2.85 8.78 4.67
CA LEU A 114 -2.04 7.65 5.16
C LEU A 114 -2.39 7.31 6.61
N ALA A 115 -2.47 8.32 7.48
CA ALA A 115 -2.80 8.15 8.89
C ALA A 115 -4.27 7.69 9.15
N ARG A 116 -5.16 7.78 8.17
CA ARG A 116 -6.57 7.38 8.30
C ARG A 116 -6.86 5.98 7.77
N ALA A 117 -6.00 5.42 6.95
CA ALA A 117 -6.14 4.06 6.48
C ALA A 117 -5.88 3.03 7.60
N ASP A 118 -6.35 1.78 7.44
CA ASP A 118 -5.93 0.68 8.34
C ASP A 118 -4.43 0.38 8.19
N VAL A 119 -3.86 0.65 7.00
CA VAL A 119 -2.44 0.54 6.70
C VAL A 119 -2.07 1.65 5.73
N GLY A 120 -1.28 2.60 6.20
CA GLY A 120 -0.69 3.65 5.37
C GLY A 120 0.64 3.20 4.79
N ILE A 121 0.83 3.32 3.48
CA ILE A 121 2.03 2.90 2.77
C ILE A 121 2.60 4.09 2.02
N ALA A 122 3.78 4.56 2.41
CA ALA A 122 4.51 5.60 1.68
C ALA A 122 5.42 4.98 0.62
N MET A 123 5.42 5.56 -0.59
CA MET A 123 6.29 5.16 -1.69
C MET A 123 7.36 6.21 -1.95
N GLY A 124 8.57 5.70 -2.33
CA GLY A 124 9.71 6.54 -2.66
C GLY A 124 10.50 6.95 -1.41
N GLY A 125 11.70 6.40 -1.21
CA GLY A 125 12.57 6.68 -0.06
C GLY A 125 13.08 8.13 0.03
N LEU A 126 12.79 8.96 -0.96
CA LEU A 126 12.97 10.41 -0.98
C LEU A 126 11.63 11.15 -0.77
N GLY A 127 10.57 10.42 -0.40
CA GLY A 127 9.28 11.00 -0.02
C GLY A 127 9.45 12.02 1.11
N SER A 128 8.45 12.88 1.29
CA SER A 128 8.52 13.86 2.37
C SER A 128 8.62 13.17 3.71
N ASP A 129 9.44 13.72 4.61
CA ASP A 129 9.56 13.25 5.99
C ASP A 129 8.18 13.08 6.66
N ALA A 130 7.23 13.96 6.32
CA ALA A 130 5.87 13.89 6.82
C ALA A 130 5.07 12.66 6.34
N ALA A 131 5.25 12.22 5.09
CA ALA A 131 4.60 11.00 4.59
C ALA A 131 5.24 9.76 5.21
N ILE A 132 6.57 9.76 5.38
CA ILE A 132 7.30 8.67 6.04
C ILE A 132 6.86 8.53 7.50
N GLU A 133 6.72 9.66 8.22
CA GLU A 133 6.28 9.67 9.63
C GLU A 133 4.82 9.21 9.80
N ALA A 134 3.96 9.50 8.82
CA ALA A 134 2.55 9.14 8.86
C ALA A 134 2.25 7.71 8.37
N ALA A 135 3.20 7.02 7.74
CA ALA A 135 3.00 5.70 7.15
C ALA A 135 3.37 4.57 8.12
N ASP A 136 2.63 3.46 8.05
CA ASP A 136 2.96 2.22 8.74
C ASP A 136 4.05 1.43 8.01
N VAL A 137 4.13 1.57 6.69
CA VAL A 137 5.08 0.90 5.80
C VAL A 137 5.69 1.90 4.85
N VAL A 138 7.00 1.85 4.67
CA VAL A 138 7.73 2.69 3.70
C VAL A 138 8.40 1.80 2.66
N LEU A 139 8.03 2.00 1.40
CA LEU A 139 8.69 1.37 0.25
C LEU A 139 9.79 2.31 -0.23
N MET A 140 11.05 1.88 -0.10
CA MET A 140 12.22 2.71 -0.42
C MET A 140 12.38 3.02 -1.92
N THR A 141 11.79 2.18 -2.77
CA THR A 141 11.78 2.37 -4.22
C THR A 141 10.42 2.91 -4.68
N ASP A 142 10.45 3.67 -5.76
CA ASP A 142 9.24 4.23 -6.36
C ASP A 142 8.65 3.28 -7.42
N GLU A 143 8.57 1.99 -7.06
CA GLU A 143 8.10 0.89 -7.90
C GLU A 143 6.81 0.27 -7.32
N PRO A 144 5.64 0.42 -7.97
CA PRO A 144 4.39 -0.18 -7.52
C PRO A 144 4.43 -1.69 -7.33
N SER A 145 5.28 -2.41 -8.08
CA SER A 145 5.47 -3.85 -7.94
C SER A 145 5.96 -4.26 -6.54
N LYS A 146 6.72 -3.41 -5.85
CA LYS A 146 7.19 -3.67 -4.49
C LYS A 146 6.08 -3.77 -3.44
N LEU A 147 4.91 -3.23 -3.75
CA LEU A 147 3.73 -3.42 -2.90
C LEU A 147 3.29 -4.89 -2.83
N VAL A 148 3.41 -5.60 -3.95
CA VAL A 148 3.13 -7.04 -4.00
C VAL A 148 4.09 -7.81 -3.11
N ASP A 149 5.41 -7.56 -3.26
CA ASP A 149 6.46 -8.17 -2.44
C ASP A 149 6.20 -7.91 -0.93
N ALA A 150 5.85 -6.67 -0.57
CA ALA A 150 5.56 -6.30 0.83
C ALA A 150 4.38 -7.10 1.41
N ILE A 151 3.30 -7.27 0.64
CA ILE A 151 2.13 -8.03 1.07
C ILE A 151 2.47 -9.53 1.19
N GLU A 152 3.26 -10.09 0.29
CA GLU A 152 3.70 -11.49 0.36
C GLU A 152 4.58 -11.74 1.58
N VAL A 153 5.55 -10.86 1.85
CA VAL A 153 6.39 -10.91 3.05
C VAL A 153 5.54 -10.82 4.32
N ALA A 154 4.56 -9.91 4.36
CA ALA A 154 3.66 -9.78 5.51
C ALA A 154 2.82 -11.04 5.74
N LYS A 155 2.32 -11.69 4.68
CA LYS A 155 1.59 -12.96 4.76
C LYS A 155 2.48 -14.10 5.28
N ALA A 156 3.70 -14.22 4.74
CA ALA A 156 4.67 -15.23 5.17
C ALA A 156 5.05 -15.02 6.65
N THR A 157 5.33 -13.79 7.06
CA THR A 157 5.64 -13.44 8.44
C THR A 157 4.49 -13.81 9.38
N LYS A 158 3.24 -13.44 9.02
CA LYS A 158 2.06 -13.82 9.81
C LYS A 158 1.92 -15.33 9.96
N GLN A 159 2.17 -16.09 8.91
CA GLN A 159 2.13 -17.56 8.96
C GLN A 159 3.18 -18.13 9.92
N ILE A 160 4.42 -17.65 9.85
CA ILE A 160 5.49 -18.06 10.75
C ILE A 160 5.15 -17.73 12.22
N VAL A 161 4.66 -16.52 12.47
CA VAL A 161 4.25 -16.10 13.82
C VAL A 161 3.13 -17.01 14.36
N MET A 162 2.10 -17.31 13.55
CA MET A 162 1.02 -18.20 13.97
C MET A 162 1.51 -19.61 14.23
N GLN A 163 2.42 -20.13 13.41
CA GLN A 163 3.05 -21.43 13.64
C GLN A 163 3.79 -21.46 15.00
N ASN A 164 4.60 -20.43 15.26
CA ASN A 164 5.33 -20.33 16.52
C ASN A 164 4.41 -20.24 17.74
N ILE A 165 3.32 -19.47 17.65
CA ILE A 165 2.33 -19.37 18.72
C ILE A 165 1.67 -20.75 18.99
N VAL A 166 1.22 -21.43 17.94
CA VAL A 166 0.54 -22.73 18.08
C VAL A 166 1.51 -23.78 18.64
N ILE A 167 2.76 -23.84 18.14
CA ILE A 167 3.78 -24.76 18.65
C ILE A 167 4.07 -24.47 20.13
N ALA A 168 4.31 -23.19 20.48
CA ALA A 168 4.65 -22.80 21.84
C ALA A 168 3.53 -23.11 22.84
N LEU A 169 2.30 -22.71 22.53
CA LEU A 169 1.14 -22.98 23.38
C LEU A 169 0.84 -24.49 23.46
N GLY A 170 0.95 -25.22 22.34
CA GLY A 170 0.71 -26.64 22.30
C GLY A 170 1.66 -27.41 23.20
N ILE A 171 2.97 -27.18 23.06
CA ILE A 171 3.99 -27.84 23.89
C ILE A 171 3.85 -27.45 25.35
N LYS A 172 3.64 -26.16 25.67
CA LYS A 172 3.41 -25.71 27.07
C LYS A 172 2.18 -26.34 27.70
N SER A 173 1.08 -26.48 26.94
CA SER A 173 -0.11 -27.15 27.42
C SER A 173 0.12 -28.64 27.72
N VAL A 174 0.89 -29.34 26.90
CA VAL A 174 1.27 -30.74 27.13
C VAL A 174 2.09 -30.88 28.41
N PHE A 175 3.14 -30.06 28.60
CA PHE A 175 3.94 -30.11 29.82
C PHE A 175 3.13 -29.76 31.09
N LEU A 176 2.19 -28.83 31.00
CA LEU A 176 1.32 -28.45 32.10
C LEU A 176 0.41 -29.62 32.50
N ILE A 177 -0.19 -30.32 31.54
CA ILE A 177 -1.03 -31.51 31.80
C ILE A 177 -0.21 -32.64 32.40
N LEU A 178 0.97 -32.96 31.84
CA LEU A 178 1.84 -34.00 32.33
C LEU A 178 2.40 -33.68 33.73
N GLY A 179 2.68 -32.43 34.02
CA GLY A 179 3.07 -31.95 35.35
C GLY A 179 1.94 -32.10 36.37
N ALA A 180 0.70 -31.76 35.99
CA ALA A 180 -0.49 -31.95 36.85
C ALA A 180 -0.76 -33.44 37.17
N LEU A 181 -0.39 -34.31 36.24
CA LEU A 181 -0.48 -35.77 36.42
C LEU A 181 0.72 -36.36 37.22
N GLY A 182 1.70 -35.52 37.58
CA GLY A 182 2.89 -35.96 38.32
C GLY A 182 3.89 -36.79 37.48
N ILE A 183 3.75 -36.80 36.16
CA ILE A 183 4.59 -37.55 35.23
C ILE A 183 5.89 -36.82 34.92
N VAL A 184 5.83 -35.50 34.85
CA VAL A 184 6.96 -34.61 34.49
C VAL A 184 7.29 -33.70 35.66
N GLY A 185 8.59 -33.61 35.97
CA GLY A 185 9.07 -32.72 37.01
C GLY A 185 9.40 -31.32 36.52
N MET A 186 9.87 -30.45 37.42
CA MET A 186 10.19 -29.06 37.11
C MET A 186 11.30 -28.94 36.07
N TRP A 187 12.30 -29.80 36.10
CA TRP A 187 13.45 -29.69 35.19
C TRP A 187 13.06 -30.03 33.74
N GLU A 188 12.25 -31.06 33.53
CA GLU A 188 11.75 -31.42 32.21
C GLU A 188 10.87 -30.30 31.62
N ALA A 189 10.08 -29.64 32.45
CA ALA A 189 9.27 -28.49 32.02
C ALA A 189 10.14 -27.29 31.59
N VAL A 190 11.23 -27.01 32.33
CA VAL A 190 12.21 -25.96 31.97
C VAL A 190 12.92 -26.28 30.67
N PHE A 191 13.37 -27.54 30.50
CA PHE A 191 14.00 -27.97 29.23
C PHE A 191 13.02 -27.88 28.05
N GLY A 192 11.74 -28.21 28.26
CA GLY A 192 10.71 -28.04 27.25
C GLY A 192 10.51 -26.59 26.83
N ASP A 193 10.49 -25.65 27.77
CA ASP A 193 10.31 -24.21 27.48
C ASP A 193 11.50 -23.61 26.70
N VAL A 194 12.73 -23.97 27.09
CA VAL A 194 13.95 -23.57 26.35
C VAL A 194 13.97 -24.19 24.95
N GLY A 195 13.62 -25.49 24.84
CA GLY A 195 13.56 -26.19 23.56
C GLY A 195 12.56 -25.57 22.58
N VAL A 196 11.38 -25.20 23.08
CA VAL A 196 10.36 -24.49 22.27
C VAL A 196 10.87 -23.15 21.79
N THR A 197 11.58 -22.40 22.63
CA THR A 197 12.14 -21.10 22.25
C THR A 197 13.16 -21.27 21.12
N ILE A 198 14.05 -22.26 21.19
CA ILE A 198 15.01 -22.56 20.12
C ILE A 198 14.29 -22.92 18.81
N ILE A 199 13.28 -23.79 18.88
CA ILE A 199 12.47 -24.18 17.70
C ILE A 199 11.79 -22.95 17.07
N ALA A 200 11.21 -22.08 17.89
CA ALA A 200 10.55 -20.86 17.42
C ALA A 200 11.52 -19.90 16.73
N VAL A 201 12.74 -19.73 17.29
CA VAL A 201 13.80 -18.90 16.68
C VAL A 201 14.24 -19.50 15.33
N LEU A 202 14.52 -20.80 15.28
CA LEU A 202 14.91 -21.45 14.03
C LEU A 202 13.83 -21.37 12.95
N ASN A 203 12.56 -21.47 13.33
CA ASN A 203 11.44 -21.30 12.40
C ASN A 203 11.31 -19.84 11.93
N ALA A 204 11.63 -18.87 12.79
CA ALA A 204 11.58 -17.44 12.44
C ALA A 204 12.75 -17.00 11.53
N MET A 205 13.84 -17.75 11.47
CA MET A 205 14.99 -17.48 10.59
C MET A 205 14.79 -18.00 9.14
N ARG A 206 13.69 -18.62 8.85
CA ARG A 206 13.35 -19.17 7.53
C ARG A 206 12.71 -18.12 6.64
#